data_c04dce7df0cf529319d2711b7d3bdd31
#
_entry.id   c04dce7df0cf529319d2711b7d3bdd31
#
_cell.length_a   1.000
_cell.length_b   1.000
_cell.length_c   1.000
_cell.angle_alpha   90.00
_cell.angle_beta   90.00
_cell.angle_gamma   90.00
#
_symmetry.space_group_name_H-M   'P 1'
#
loop_
_entity.id
_entity.type
_entity.pdbx_description
1 polymer ?
#
loop_
_entity_poly.entity_id
_entity_poly.type
_entity_poly.pdbx_seq_one_letter_code
_entity_poly.pdbx_strand_id
1 'polypeptide(L)'
;MNEFIKDLGLLINAMLIATPPLLYAALGSCISERSGVVNIGIEGMMTVGAFTGAALCYFVPGAPWLAFVLAGGAGALVAVIHAFACITCNADQTISGTAINFLAPGIAIFICRVLFSDSTDTPAITDSASRLPKLLDGVFPAGSFWNNVLNIHVAGYLCFICVAVVWFLFYKTKFGIRLRAVGEHPQACDTLGINVTKTRYIAVILSGFFSGLGGAYITMATTNQFRPAVIVGQGFMAISAVIFGKFTPQGALLACMLFGLCSGVKVLAGTSNIISPNLISMIPYIVTILALVLFVGKARVPAANGKPYIKSK
;
A
#
# COMPACT_ATOMS: atom_id res chain seq x y z
N MET A 1 -29.25 -19.81 -8.52
CA MET A 1 -28.83 -18.60 -7.78
C MET A 1 -29.16 -17.42 -8.67
N ASN A 2 -29.90 -16.42 -8.19
CA ASN A 2 -30.29 -15.27 -9.00
C ASN A 2 -29.03 -14.55 -9.53
N GLU A 3 -29.02 -14.12 -10.80
CA GLU A 3 -27.89 -13.39 -11.41
C GLU A 3 -27.42 -12.23 -10.54
N PHE A 4 -28.36 -11.49 -9.95
CA PHE A 4 -28.07 -10.41 -9.02
C PHE A 4 -27.20 -10.84 -7.81
N ILE A 5 -27.49 -12.01 -7.21
CA ILE A 5 -26.70 -12.52 -6.05
C ILE A 5 -25.28 -12.91 -6.51
N LYS A 6 -25.16 -13.46 -7.71
CA LYS A 6 -23.88 -13.80 -8.30
C LYS A 6 -23.02 -12.55 -8.57
N ASP A 7 -23.62 -11.53 -9.18
CA ASP A 7 -22.93 -10.26 -9.49
C ASP A 7 -22.53 -9.50 -8.23
N LEU A 8 -23.41 -9.51 -7.21
CA LEU A 8 -23.09 -8.96 -5.89
C LEU A 8 -21.90 -9.70 -5.24
N GLY A 9 -21.86 -11.02 -5.33
CA GLY A 9 -20.72 -11.81 -4.84
C GLY A 9 -19.43 -11.49 -5.56
N LEU A 10 -19.46 -11.33 -6.87
CA LEU A 10 -18.30 -10.94 -7.68
C LEU A 10 -17.84 -9.51 -7.36
N LEU A 11 -18.75 -8.57 -7.16
CA LEU A 11 -18.43 -7.20 -6.75
C LEU A 11 -17.70 -7.16 -5.40
N ILE A 12 -18.23 -7.88 -4.41
CA ILE A 12 -17.61 -7.94 -3.08
C ILE A 12 -16.24 -8.62 -3.15
N ASN A 13 -16.10 -9.70 -3.92
CA ASN A 13 -14.81 -10.35 -4.13
C ASN A 13 -13.78 -9.40 -4.77
N ALA A 14 -14.16 -8.72 -5.85
CA ALA A 14 -13.30 -7.77 -6.53
C ALA A 14 -12.89 -6.61 -5.60
N MET A 15 -13.81 -6.11 -4.75
CA MET A 15 -13.51 -5.15 -3.69
C MET A 15 -12.47 -5.70 -2.71
N LEU A 16 -12.66 -6.93 -2.23
CA LEU A 16 -11.78 -7.55 -1.25
C LEU A 16 -10.39 -7.89 -1.82
N ILE A 17 -10.27 -8.15 -3.12
CA ILE A 17 -8.98 -8.37 -3.80
C ILE A 17 -8.26 -7.04 -4.06
N ALA A 18 -8.99 -5.98 -4.42
CA ALA A 18 -8.40 -4.68 -4.76
C ALA A 18 -8.06 -3.83 -3.52
N THR A 19 -8.67 -4.08 -2.37
CA THR A 19 -8.43 -3.33 -1.13
C THR A 19 -7.05 -3.56 -0.51
N PRO A 20 -6.51 -4.80 -0.37
CA PRO A 20 -5.27 -5.06 0.36
C PRO A 20 -4.04 -4.30 -0.13
N PRO A 21 -3.73 -4.18 -1.42
CA PRO A 21 -2.54 -3.46 -1.85
C PRO A 21 -2.58 -1.98 -1.46
N LEU A 22 -3.75 -1.34 -1.62
CA LEU A 22 -3.96 0.04 -1.22
C LEU A 22 -3.89 0.19 0.30
N LEU A 23 -4.47 -0.76 1.02
CA LEU A 23 -4.55 -0.71 2.48
C LEU A 23 -3.18 -0.91 3.14
N TYR A 24 -2.34 -1.84 2.65
CA TYR A 24 -0.95 -1.97 3.11
C TYR A 24 -0.22 -0.63 2.95
N ALA A 25 -0.24 -0.05 1.76
CA ALA A 25 0.41 1.23 1.49
C ALA A 25 -0.17 2.38 2.33
N ALA A 26 -1.49 2.43 2.51
CA ALA A 26 -2.16 3.43 3.34
C ALA A 26 -1.81 3.30 4.83
N LEU A 27 -1.70 2.08 5.37
CA LEU A 27 -1.22 1.88 6.74
C LEU A 27 0.21 2.39 6.92
N GLY A 28 1.08 2.12 5.95
CA GLY A 28 2.44 2.67 5.91
C GLY A 28 2.45 4.20 5.89
N SER A 29 1.68 4.82 4.98
CA SER A 29 1.52 6.28 4.91
C SER A 29 1.02 6.87 6.22
N CYS A 30 -0.01 6.25 6.81
CA CYS A 30 -0.58 6.69 8.09
C CYS A 30 0.47 6.73 9.21
N ILE A 31 1.38 5.76 9.28
CA ILE A 31 2.46 5.70 10.27
C ILE A 31 3.47 6.84 10.02
N SER A 32 3.91 7.04 8.78
CA SER A 32 4.86 8.10 8.44
C SER A 32 4.28 9.48 8.71
N GLU A 33 3.10 9.78 8.19
CA GLU A 33 2.50 11.11 8.29
C GLU A 33 2.13 11.49 9.74
N ARG A 34 1.72 10.50 10.55
CA ARG A 34 1.52 10.72 12.00
C ARG A 34 2.80 11.01 12.77
N SER A 35 3.97 10.74 12.21
CA SER A 35 5.27 11.15 12.76
C SER A 35 5.70 12.56 12.35
N GLY A 36 4.97 13.18 11.41
CA GLY A 36 5.30 14.47 10.83
C GLY A 36 6.19 14.40 9.58
N VAL A 37 6.36 13.20 8.99
CA VAL A 37 7.09 13.03 7.73
C VAL A 37 6.14 12.56 6.64
N VAL A 38 5.98 13.38 5.60
CA VAL A 38 5.20 13.05 4.40
C VAL A 38 6.00 12.08 3.54
N ASN A 39 5.41 10.95 3.21
CA ASN A 39 6.04 9.97 2.32
C ASN A 39 5.26 9.87 0.99
N ILE A 40 5.61 10.72 0.03
CA ILE A 40 5.05 10.65 -1.33
C ILE A 40 5.70 9.51 -2.14
N GLY A 41 6.87 9.03 -1.72
CA GLY A 41 7.61 7.94 -2.40
C GLY A 41 6.99 6.55 -2.28
N ILE A 42 5.79 6.44 -1.74
CA ILE A 42 5.08 5.17 -1.53
C ILE A 42 4.93 4.37 -2.82
N GLU A 43 4.62 5.03 -3.94
CA GLU A 43 4.44 4.35 -5.22
C GLU A 43 5.74 3.70 -5.72
N GLY A 44 6.87 4.40 -5.56
CA GLY A 44 8.19 3.84 -5.84
C GLY A 44 8.55 2.67 -4.91
N MET A 45 8.23 2.78 -3.62
CA MET A 45 8.44 1.70 -2.65
C MET A 45 7.56 0.49 -2.96
N MET A 46 6.31 0.69 -3.38
CA MET A 46 5.43 -0.38 -3.88
C MET A 46 6.02 -1.03 -5.12
N THR A 47 6.56 -0.26 -6.06
CA THR A 47 7.16 -0.77 -7.30
C THR A 47 8.36 -1.68 -7.01
N VAL A 48 9.25 -1.25 -6.12
CA VAL A 48 10.40 -2.08 -5.70
C VAL A 48 9.93 -3.35 -4.99
N GLY A 49 8.92 -3.24 -4.11
CA GLY A 49 8.32 -4.40 -3.46
C GLY A 49 7.67 -5.37 -4.45
N ALA A 50 6.94 -4.84 -5.43
CA ALA A 50 6.30 -5.62 -6.50
C ALA A 50 7.31 -6.40 -7.32
N PHE A 51 8.40 -5.74 -7.74
CA PHE A 51 9.49 -6.39 -8.46
C PHE A 51 10.18 -7.46 -7.61
N THR A 52 10.56 -7.11 -6.37
CA THR A 52 11.27 -8.03 -5.47
C THR A 52 10.43 -9.26 -5.16
N GLY A 53 9.13 -9.09 -4.89
CA GLY A 53 8.22 -10.21 -4.63
C GLY A 53 8.14 -11.18 -5.81
N ALA A 54 7.93 -10.68 -7.03
CA ALA A 54 7.84 -11.49 -8.22
C ALA A 54 9.19 -12.18 -8.55
N ALA A 55 10.30 -11.45 -8.47
CA ALA A 55 11.62 -11.99 -8.73
C ALA A 55 12.01 -13.11 -7.74
N LEU A 56 11.75 -12.91 -6.45
CA LEU A 56 12.05 -13.91 -5.42
C LEU A 56 11.18 -15.17 -5.56
N CYS A 57 9.91 -15.05 -5.98
CA CYS A 57 9.09 -16.23 -6.28
C CYS A 57 9.67 -17.06 -7.43
N TYR A 58 10.36 -16.42 -8.37
CA TYR A 58 11.06 -17.15 -9.46
C TYR A 58 12.34 -17.81 -8.98
N PHE A 59 13.19 -17.10 -8.21
CA PHE A 59 14.50 -17.63 -7.78
C PHE A 59 14.42 -18.57 -6.58
N VAL A 60 13.40 -18.44 -5.73
CA VAL A 60 13.18 -19.26 -4.53
C VAL A 60 11.78 -19.87 -4.57
N PRO A 61 11.55 -20.86 -5.48
CA PRO A 61 10.24 -21.47 -5.60
C PRO A 61 9.83 -22.19 -4.32
N GLY A 62 8.52 -22.16 -4.01
CA GLY A 62 7.97 -22.81 -2.82
C GLY A 62 8.06 -22.01 -1.52
N ALA A 63 8.62 -20.78 -1.53
CA ALA A 63 8.73 -19.94 -0.33
C ALA A 63 8.02 -18.55 -0.49
N PRO A 64 6.73 -18.51 -0.82
CA PRO A 64 6.04 -17.24 -1.13
C PRO A 64 6.00 -16.28 0.06
N TRP A 65 5.92 -16.76 1.29
CA TRP A 65 5.93 -15.92 2.48
C TRP A 65 7.28 -15.23 2.71
N LEU A 66 8.38 -15.94 2.44
CA LEU A 66 9.72 -15.35 2.50
C LEU A 66 9.85 -14.25 1.44
N ALA A 67 9.43 -14.51 0.19
CA ALA A 67 9.42 -13.52 -0.87
C ALA A 67 8.57 -12.28 -0.50
N PHE A 68 7.40 -12.49 0.11
CA PHE A 68 6.50 -11.42 0.54
C PHE A 68 7.14 -10.53 1.62
N VAL A 69 7.74 -11.13 2.64
CA VAL A 69 8.41 -10.36 3.72
C VAL A 69 9.66 -9.64 3.22
N LEU A 70 10.47 -10.28 2.37
CA LEU A 70 11.65 -9.65 1.78
C LEU A 70 11.28 -8.50 0.82
N ALA A 71 10.16 -8.59 0.12
CA ALA A 71 9.63 -7.50 -0.68
C ALA A 71 9.26 -6.28 0.20
N GLY A 72 8.67 -6.52 1.37
CA GLY A 72 8.50 -5.48 2.40
C GLY A 72 9.84 -4.87 2.83
N GLY A 73 10.84 -5.72 3.06
CA GLY A 73 12.21 -5.29 3.38
C GLY A 73 12.85 -4.42 2.30
N ALA A 74 12.64 -4.75 1.04
CA ALA A 74 13.11 -3.95 -0.10
C ALA A 74 12.46 -2.57 -0.14
N GLY A 75 11.14 -2.48 0.10
CA GLY A 75 10.45 -1.21 0.27
C GLY A 75 10.98 -0.40 1.46
N ALA A 76 11.30 -1.06 2.58
CA ALA A 76 11.91 -0.43 3.74
C ALA A 76 13.32 0.12 3.44
N LEU A 77 14.13 -0.56 2.64
CA LEU A 77 15.45 -0.06 2.22
C LEU A 77 15.34 1.23 1.40
N VAL A 78 14.37 1.31 0.48
CA VAL A 78 14.10 2.56 -0.25
C VAL A 78 13.64 3.67 0.71
N ALA A 79 12.83 3.32 1.70
CA ALA A 79 12.38 4.27 2.71
C ALA A 79 13.53 4.79 3.61
N VAL A 80 14.61 4.02 3.83
CA VAL A 80 15.81 4.51 4.51
C VAL A 80 16.44 5.67 3.74
N ILE A 81 16.49 5.60 2.41
CA ILE A 81 17.01 6.67 1.56
C ILE A 81 16.15 7.93 1.73
N HIS A 82 14.83 7.79 1.68
CA HIS A 82 13.90 8.89 1.92
C HIS A 82 14.04 9.49 3.32
N ALA A 83 14.13 8.64 4.34
CA ALA A 83 14.32 9.07 5.73
C ALA A 83 15.64 9.84 5.90
N PHE A 84 16.73 9.35 5.31
CA PHE A 84 18.02 10.03 5.35
C PHE A 84 17.95 11.42 4.70
N ALA A 85 17.37 11.52 3.51
CA ALA A 85 17.22 12.80 2.81
C ALA A 85 16.35 13.79 3.62
N CYS A 86 15.19 13.36 4.10
CA CYS A 86 14.21 14.26 4.73
C CYS A 86 14.48 14.56 6.21
N ILE A 87 15.09 13.62 6.96
CA ILE A 87 15.28 13.76 8.41
C ILE A 87 16.70 14.20 8.74
N THR A 88 17.72 13.67 8.06
CA THR A 88 19.13 14.01 8.33
C THR A 88 19.58 15.20 7.49
N CYS A 89 19.29 15.19 6.18
CA CYS A 89 19.69 16.27 5.28
C CYS A 89 18.67 17.42 5.25
N ASN A 90 17.53 17.31 5.92
CA ASN A 90 16.43 18.28 5.93
C ASN A 90 15.95 18.68 4.51
N ALA A 91 16.06 17.75 3.56
CA ALA A 91 15.57 17.96 2.20
C ALA A 91 14.04 18.06 2.18
N ASP A 92 13.50 18.72 1.14
CA ASP A 92 12.05 18.75 0.93
C ASP A 92 11.50 17.33 0.73
N GLN A 93 10.47 16.99 1.52
CA GLN A 93 9.91 15.65 1.60
C GLN A 93 9.16 15.28 0.32
N THR A 94 8.53 16.28 -0.32
CA THR A 94 7.81 16.10 -1.57
C THR A 94 8.77 15.82 -2.72
N ILE A 95 9.85 16.60 -2.81
CA ILE A 95 10.88 16.43 -3.84
C ILE A 95 11.55 15.06 -3.68
N SER A 96 11.96 14.70 -2.46
CA SER A 96 12.57 13.40 -2.19
C SER A 96 11.65 12.24 -2.55
N GLY A 97 10.37 12.30 -2.14
CA GLY A 97 9.39 11.26 -2.46
C GLY A 97 9.12 11.14 -3.96
N THR A 98 8.99 12.27 -4.65
CA THR A 98 8.78 12.31 -6.10
C THR A 98 9.98 11.73 -6.86
N ALA A 99 11.20 12.06 -6.42
CA ALA A 99 12.43 11.51 -7.01
C ALA A 99 12.45 9.97 -6.89
N ILE A 100 12.04 9.41 -5.74
CA ILE A 100 11.93 7.96 -5.55
C ILE A 100 10.90 7.36 -6.50
N ASN A 101 9.76 8.01 -6.72
CA ASN A 101 8.73 7.51 -7.62
C ASN A 101 9.18 7.42 -9.09
N PHE A 102 10.09 8.30 -9.52
CA PHE A 102 10.70 8.21 -10.85
C PHE A 102 11.87 7.23 -10.90
N LEU A 103 12.69 7.19 -9.87
CA LEU A 103 13.88 6.36 -9.83
C LEU A 103 13.57 4.88 -9.67
N ALA A 104 12.62 4.54 -8.81
CA ALA A 104 12.30 3.16 -8.45
C ALA A 104 11.83 2.30 -9.64
N PRO A 105 10.92 2.75 -10.53
CA PRO A 105 10.57 2.00 -11.73
C PRO A 105 11.76 1.80 -12.67
N GLY A 106 12.61 2.84 -12.85
CA GLY A 106 13.82 2.74 -13.67
C GLY A 106 14.79 1.68 -13.15
N ILE A 107 15.05 1.67 -11.85
CA ILE A 107 15.91 0.66 -11.20
C ILE A 107 15.29 -0.73 -11.33
N ALA A 108 13.98 -0.88 -11.08
CA ALA A 108 13.29 -2.15 -11.16
C ALA A 108 13.37 -2.75 -12.59
N ILE A 109 13.15 -1.92 -13.63
CA ILE A 109 13.29 -2.34 -15.03
C ILE A 109 14.73 -2.70 -15.36
N PHE A 110 15.70 -1.89 -14.92
CA PHE A 110 17.12 -2.15 -15.16
C PHE A 110 17.54 -3.50 -14.56
N ILE A 111 17.22 -3.75 -13.30
CA ILE A 111 17.52 -5.01 -12.63
C ILE A 111 16.76 -6.17 -13.28
N CYS A 112 15.51 -5.96 -13.70
CA CYS A 112 14.73 -6.96 -14.40
C CYS A 112 15.41 -7.40 -15.71
N ARG A 113 15.89 -6.46 -16.52
CA ARG A 113 16.64 -6.77 -17.75
C ARG A 113 17.92 -7.56 -17.48
N VAL A 114 18.66 -7.19 -16.45
CA VAL A 114 19.91 -7.89 -16.08
C VAL A 114 19.61 -9.32 -15.63
N LEU A 115 18.53 -9.56 -14.89
CA LEU A 115 18.21 -10.88 -14.34
C LEU A 115 17.46 -11.80 -15.30
N PHE A 116 16.66 -11.23 -16.25
CA PHE A 116 15.72 -11.97 -17.09
C PHE A 116 15.95 -11.76 -18.59
N SER A 117 17.21 -11.88 -19.03
CA SER A 117 17.58 -11.90 -20.45
C SER A 117 17.03 -10.71 -21.26
N ASP A 118 17.26 -9.48 -20.76
CA ASP A 118 16.82 -8.21 -21.35
C ASP A 118 15.30 -7.98 -21.38
N SER A 119 14.53 -8.79 -20.65
CA SER A 119 13.09 -8.59 -20.50
C SER A 119 12.79 -7.46 -19.50
N THR A 120 11.75 -6.65 -19.76
CA THR A 120 11.23 -5.65 -18.82
C THR A 120 10.28 -6.26 -17.80
N ASP A 121 9.78 -7.46 -18.07
CA ASP A 121 8.81 -8.18 -17.26
C ASP A 121 9.50 -9.40 -16.61
N THR A 122 9.10 -9.74 -15.38
CA THR A 122 9.51 -11.00 -14.79
C THR A 122 8.78 -12.17 -15.46
N PRO A 123 9.34 -13.37 -15.46
CA PRO A 123 8.57 -14.56 -15.82
C PRO A 123 7.31 -14.68 -14.98
N ALA A 124 6.24 -15.23 -15.56
CA ALA A 124 5.01 -15.47 -14.83
C ALA A 124 5.21 -16.56 -13.76
N ILE A 125 4.69 -16.33 -12.57
CA ILE A 125 4.67 -17.31 -11.47
C ILE A 125 3.63 -18.38 -11.83
N THR A 126 4.06 -19.46 -12.48
CA THR A 126 3.18 -20.56 -12.93
C THR A 126 2.96 -21.60 -11.83
N ASP A 127 3.98 -21.82 -10.99
CA ASP A 127 3.91 -22.79 -9.91
C ASP A 127 2.98 -22.31 -8.78
N SER A 128 2.01 -23.15 -8.43
CA SER A 128 1.05 -22.88 -7.35
C SER A 128 1.72 -22.80 -5.98
N ALA A 129 2.83 -23.52 -5.75
CA ALA A 129 3.57 -23.49 -4.50
C ALA A 129 4.31 -22.15 -4.28
N SER A 130 4.61 -21.44 -5.37
CA SER A 130 5.30 -20.14 -5.36
C SER A 130 4.34 -18.96 -5.29
N ARG A 131 3.02 -19.19 -5.39
CA ARG A 131 1.98 -18.16 -5.22
C ARG A 131 1.58 -18.03 -3.76
N LEU A 132 1.08 -16.86 -3.39
CA LEU A 132 0.45 -16.69 -2.08
C LEU A 132 -0.78 -17.60 -1.98
N PRO A 133 -0.92 -18.43 -0.94
CA PRO A 133 -2.04 -19.35 -0.81
C PRO A 133 -3.35 -18.61 -0.60
N LYS A 134 -4.45 -19.23 -1.05
CA LYS A 134 -5.80 -18.82 -0.70
C LYS A 134 -6.25 -19.56 0.56
N LEU A 135 -6.93 -18.87 1.47
CA LEU A 135 -7.30 -19.46 2.78
C LEU A 135 -8.41 -20.48 2.66
N LEU A 136 -9.40 -20.23 1.79
CA LEU A 136 -10.65 -20.98 1.71
C LEU A 136 -10.77 -21.71 0.36
N ASP A 137 -9.65 -22.03 -0.28
CA ASP A 137 -9.67 -22.77 -1.53
C ASP A 137 -10.21 -24.20 -1.30
N GLY A 138 -11.25 -24.57 -2.05
CA GLY A 138 -11.88 -25.88 -1.92
C GLY A 138 -12.80 -26.09 -0.71
N VAL A 139 -12.95 -25.13 0.21
CA VAL A 139 -13.82 -25.26 1.39
C VAL A 139 -15.30 -25.13 1.01
N PHE A 140 -15.62 -24.26 0.06
CA PHE A 140 -17.00 -24.04 -0.41
C PHE A 140 -17.20 -24.61 -1.80
N PRO A 141 -18.41 -25.07 -2.16
CA PRO A 141 -18.71 -25.54 -3.52
C PRO A 141 -18.42 -24.45 -4.56
N ALA A 142 -17.83 -24.84 -5.68
CA ALA A 142 -17.55 -23.94 -6.79
C ALA A 142 -18.85 -23.26 -7.26
N GLY A 143 -18.82 -21.92 -7.40
CA GLY A 143 -19.97 -21.11 -7.79
C GLY A 143 -20.95 -20.77 -6.66
N SER A 144 -20.68 -21.16 -5.40
CA SER A 144 -21.48 -20.68 -4.27
C SER A 144 -21.17 -19.20 -3.97
N PHE A 145 -22.13 -18.46 -3.42
CA PHE A 145 -21.95 -17.06 -3.04
C PHE A 145 -20.74 -16.90 -2.08
N TRP A 146 -20.62 -17.76 -1.08
CA TRP A 146 -19.52 -17.71 -0.11
C TRP A 146 -18.16 -17.99 -0.72
N ASN A 147 -18.07 -18.94 -1.68
CA ASN A 147 -16.83 -19.17 -2.42
C ASN A 147 -16.45 -17.95 -3.25
N ASN A 148 -17.42 -17.31 -3.91
CA ASN A 148 -17.17 -16.11 -4.70
C ASN A 148 -16.72 -14.93 -3.82
N VAL A 149 -17.24 -14.77 -2.60
CA VAL A 149 -16.89 -13.65 -1.71
C VAL A 149 -15.58 -13.88 -0.97
N LEU A 150 -15.40 -15.06 -0.38
CA LEU A 150 -14.33 -15.31 0.60
C LEU A 150 -13.07 -15.96 -0.02
N ASN A 151 -13.05 -16.30 -1.29
CA ASN A 151 -11.88 -16.93 -1.91
C ASN A 151 -10.81 -15.89 -2.28
N ILE A 152 -10.20 -15.28 -1.26
CA ILE A 152 -9.10 -14.33 -1.39
C ILE A 152 -7.80 -14.91 -0.78
N HIS A 153 -6.67 -14.34 -1.17
CA HIS A 153 -5.36 -14.77 -0.67
C HIS A 153 -5.21 -14.48 0.83
N VAL A 154 -4.48 -15.34 1.55
CA VAL A 154 -4.21 -15.19 3.00
C VAL A 154 -3.59 -13.84 3.33
N ALA A 155 -2.69 -13.34 2.47
CA ALA A 155 -2.10 -12.01 2.65
C ALA A 155 -3.15 -10.87 2.60
N GLY A 156 -4.27 -11.08 1.90
CA GLY A 156 -5.41 -10.14 1.95
C GLY A 156 -6.06 -10.10 3.33
N TYR A 157 -6.32 -11.27 3.94
CA TYR A 157 -6.83 -11.34 5.31
C TYR A 157 -5.84 -10.77 6.33
N LEU A 158 -4.54 -11.05 6.15
CA LEU A 158 -3.48 -10.51 7.01
C LEU A 158 -3.48 -8.98 6.99
N CYS A 159 -3.79 -8.35 5.86
CA CYS A 159 -3.89 -6.90 5.75
C CYS A 159 -4.95 -6.31 6.70
N PHE A 160 -6.12 -6.94 6.82
CA PHE A 160 -7.16 -6.51 7.76
C PHE A 160 -6.71 -6.68 9.21
N ILE A 161 -5.96 -7.75 9.52
CA ILE A 161 -5.34 -7.93 10.85
C ILE A 161 -4.31 -6.81 11.10
N CYS A 162 -3.53 -6.42 10.10
CA CYS A 162 -2.58 -5.31 10.22
C CYS A 162 -3.26 -3.98 10.60
N VAL A 163 -4.52 -3.74 10.17
CA VAL A 163 -5.28 -2.56 10.63
C VAL A 163 -5.46 -2.58 12.14
N ALA A 164 -5.85 -3.72 12.70
CA ALA A 164 -6.03 -3.87 14.15
C ALA A 164 -4.69 -3.71 14.90
N VAL A 165 -3.61 -4.26 14.34
CA VAL A 165 -2.26 -4.14 14.91
C VAL A 165 -1.79 -2.68 14.90
N VAL A 166 -1.93 -1.96 13.77
CA VAL A 166 -1.53 -0.55 13.67
C VAL A 166 -2.44 0.33 14.55
N TRP A 167 -3.73 0.03 14.63
CA TRP A 167 -4.62 0.70 15.57
C TRP A 167 -4.18 0.51 17.03
N PHE A 168 -3.89 -0.73 17.43
CA PHE A 168 -3.38 -1.03 18.77
C PHE A 168 -2.05 -0.30 19.03
N LEU A 169 -1.14 -0.35 18.07
CA LEU A 169 0.14 0.35 18.14
C LEU A 169 -0.06 1.85 18.36
N PHE A 170 -0.98 2.50 17.64
CA PHE A 170 -1.22 3.94 17.75
C PHE A 170 -1.84 4.34 19.08
N TYR A 171 -2.82 3.59 19.56
CA TYR A 171 -3.67 4.04 20.68
C TYR A 171 -3.37 3.37 22.00
N LYS A 172 -2.70 2.22 22.00
CA LYS A 172 -2.48 1.42 23.21
C LYS A 172 -1.01 1.23 23.59
N THR A 173 -0.07 1.74 22.76
CA THR A 173 1.37 1.57 23.05
C THR A 173 2.07 2.89 23.33
N LYS A 174 3.17 2.83 24.11
CA LYS A 174 4.05 4.00 24.36
C LYS A 174 4.66 4.54 23.07
N PHE A 175 4.95 3.66 22.10
CA PHE A 175 5.47 4.06 20.80
C PHE A 175 4.45 4.92 20.01
N GLY A 176 3.19 4.50 19.94
CA GLY A 176 2.15 5.24 19.22
C GLY A 176 1.85 6.61 19.84
N ILE A 177 1.90 6.73 21.18
CA ILE A 177 1.74 8.02 21.86
C ILE A 177 2.90 8.95 21.47
N ARG A 178 4.15 8.47 21.55
CA ARG A 178 5.34 9.23 21.16
C ARG A 178 5.32 9.63 19.68
N LEU A 179 4.94 8.71 18.80
CA LEU A 179 4.82 8.93 17.36
C LEU A 179 3.89 10.12 17.06
N ARG A 180 2.69 10.11 17.63
CA ARG A 180 1.70 11.17 17.43
C ARG A 180 2.15 12.49 18.06
N ALA A 181 2.75 12.45 19.24
CA ALA A 181 3.29 13.65 19.90
C ALA A 181 4.40 14.30 19.06
N VAL A 182 5.30 13.51 18.48
CA VAL A 182 6.37 13.97 17.57
C VAL A 182 5.80 14.62 16.30
N GLY A 183 4.66 14.12 15.79
CA GLY A 183 3.99 14.72 14.63
C GLY A 183 3.24 16.03 14.96
N GLU A 184 2.87 16.25 16.20
CA GLU A 184 2.19 17.51 16.63
C GLU A 184 3.20 18.57 17.08
N HIS A 185 4.07 18.25 18.04
CA HIS A 185 5.02 19.19 18.65
C HIS A 185 6.41 18.56 18.86
N PRO A 186 7.26 18.46 17.80
CA PRO A 186 8.55 17.78 17.90
C PRO A 186 9.51 18.45 18.89
N GLN A 187 9.50 19.79 19.01
CA GLN A 187 10.35 20.51 19.97
C GLN A 187 9.99 20.18 21.41
N ALA A 188 8.70 20.15 21.74
CA ALA A 188 8.24 19.77 23.07
C ALA A 188 8.57 18.30 23.40
N CYS A 189 8.56 17.42 22.41
CA CYS A 189 8.97 16.04 22.59
C CYS A 189 10.48 15.91 22.91
N ASP A 190 11.32 16.68 22.23
CA ASP A 190 12.77 16.67 22.46
C ASP A 190 13.12 17.19 23.87
N THR A 191 12.47 18.25 24.35
CA THR A 191 12.66 18.74 25.73
C THR A 191 12.24 17.73 26.80
N LEU A 192 11.31 16.83 26.47
CA LEU A 192 10.90 15.70 27.33
C LEU A 192 11.79 14.45 27.18
N GLY A 193 12.90 14.54 26.43
CA GLY A 193 13.84 13.44 26.20
C GLY A 193 13.39 12.38 25.20
N ILE A 194 12.36 12.67 24.39
CA ILE A 194 11.93 11.78 23.32
C ILE A 194 12.81 12.03 22.09
N ASN A 195 13.49 11.00 21.60
CA ASN A 195 14.31 11.12 20.40
C ASN A 195 13.43 11.24 19.15
N VAL A 196 13.22 12.46 18.68
CA VAL A 196 12.37 12.81 17.53
C VAL A 196 12.92 12.17 16.26
N THR A 197 14.22 12.30 15.99
CA THR A 197 14.88 11.74 14.82
C THR A 197 14.67 10.24 14.73
N LYS A 198 14.98 9.48 15.79
CA LYS A 198 14.79 8.03 15.83
C LYS A 198 13.33 7.63 15.58
N THR A 199 12.38 8.36 16.18
CA THR A 199 10.95 8.07 16.02
C THR A 199 10.50 8.27 14.57
N ARG A 200 10.94 9.36 13.91
CA ARG A 200 10.66 9.64 12.51
C ARG A 200 11.28 8.60 11.58
N TYR A 201 12.55 8.20 11.81
CA TYR A 201 13.20 7.14 11.03
C TYR A 201 12.43 5.83 11.08
N ILE A 202 12.06 5.37 12.27
CA ILE A 202 11.29 4.12 12.44
C ILE A 202 9.95 4.22 11.70
N ALA A 203 9.27 5.36 11.78
CA ALA A 203 7.99 5.57 11.11
C ALA A 203 8.10 5.49 9.58
N VAL A 204 9.11 6.14 9.00
CA VAL A 204 9.33 6.14 7.55
C VAL A 204 9.76 4.76 7.04
N ILE A 205 10.62 4.05 7.78
CA ILE A 205 11.05 2.69 7.43
C ILE A 205 9.86 1.73 7.46
N LEU A 206 9.01 1.81 8.49
CA LEU A 206 7.77 1.02 8.55
C LEU A 206 6.82 1.37 7.40
N SER A 207 6.74 2.65 7.02
CA SER A 207 5.96 3.07 5.84
C SER A 207 6.44 2.38 4.57
N GLY A 208 7.74 2.33 4.33
CA GLY A 208 8.30 1.63 3.18
C GLY A 208 8.08 0.12 3.22
N PHE A 209 8.19 -0.48 4.42
CA PHE A 209 7.91 -1.91 4.59
C PHE A 209 6.48 -2.26 4.20
N PHE A 210 5.50 -1.55 4.73
CA PHE A 210 4.10 -1.76 4.37
C PHE A 210 3.82 -1.47 2.90
N SER A 211 4.43 -0.43 2.33
CA SER A 211 4.31 -0.12 0.89
C SER A 211 4.88 -1.24 0.02
N GLY A 212 6.03 -1.80 0.39
CA GLY A 212 6.62 -2.94 -0.28
C GLY A 212 5.73 -4.19 -0.25
N LEU A 213 5.09 -4.47 0.91
CA LEU A 213 4.10 -5.55 1.02
C LEU A 213 2.90 -5.31 0.10
N GLY A 214 2.40 -4.06 0.00
CA GLY A 214 1.31 -3.70 -0.91
C GLY A 214 1.65 -3.97 -2.36
N GLY A 215 2.86 -3.59 -2.79
CA GLY A 215 3.36 -3.89 -4.13
C GLY A 215 3.51 -5.40 -4.40
N ALA A 216 4.12 -6.12 -3.47
CA ALA A 216 4.27 -7.57 -3.55
C ALA A 216 2.93 -8.31 -3.65
N TYR A 217 1.91 -7.85 -2.91
CA TYR A 217 0.57 -8.43 -3.00
C TYR A 217 0.03 -8.39 -4.44
N ILE A 218 0.24 -7.29 -5.17
CA ILE A 218 -0.23 -7.18 -6.55
C ILE A 218 0.44 -8.24 -7.43
N THR A 219 1.76 -8.35 -7.37
CA THR A 219 2.52 -9.25 -8.25
C THR A 219 2.45 -10.71 -7.85
N MET A 220 2.25 -11.03 -6.58
CA MET A 220 2.23 -12.41 -6.09
C MET A 220 0.82 -12.99 -5.93
N ALA A 221 -0.21 -12.13 -5.81
CA ALA A 221 -1.60 -12.55 -5.59
C ALA A 221 -2.53 -12.22 -6.76
N THR A 222 -2.29 -11.10 -7.47
CA THR A 222 -3.25 -10.63 -8.47
C THR A 222 -2.76 -10.85 -9.90
N THR A 223 -1.57 -10.34 -10.25
CA THR A 223 -1.05 -10.39 -11.63
C THR A 223 -0.15 -11.58 -11.90
N ASN A 224 0.37 -12.23 -10.87
CA ASN A 224 1.36 -13.32 -10.92
C ASN A 224 2.61 -13.00 -11.75
N GLN A 225 2.91 -11.71 -11.93
CA GLN A 225 4.02 -11.22 -12.75
C GLN A 225 4.27 -9.76 -12.42
N PHE A 226 5.53 -9.33 -12.43
CA PHE A 226 5.87 -7.91 -12.44
C PHE A 226 5.89 -7.39 -13.87
N ARG A 227 5.27 -6.22 -14.06
CA ARG A 227 5.34 -5.40 -15.29
C ARG A 227 5.58 -3.95 -14.90
N PRO A 228 6.27 -3.14 -15.72
CA PRO A 228 6.60 -1.76 -15.36
C PRO A 228 5.42 -0.89 -14.95
N ALA A 229 4.25 -1.12 -15.54
CA ALA A 229 3.03 -0.33 -15.29
C ALA A 229 2.08 -0.97 -14.26
N VAL A 230 2.51 -1.97 -13.47
CA VAL A 230 1.61 -2.72 -12.57
C VAL A 230 1.13 -1.90 -11.37
N ILE A 231 1.90 -0.87 -10.96
CA ILE A 231 1.65 -0.06 -9.75
C ILE A 231 1.08 1.33 -10.06
N VAL A 232 0.97 1.73 -11.32
CA VAL A 232 0.63 3.11 -11.72
C VAL A 232 -0.56 3.70 -10.95
N GLY A 233 -0.28 4.75 -10.17
CA GLY A 233 -1.27 5.55 -9.42
C GLY A 233 -1.75 4.93 -8.10
N GLN A 234 -1.41 3.69 -7.78
CA GLN A 234 -1.92 3.01 -6.57
C GLN A 234 -1.34 3.58 -5.28
N GLY A 235 -0.08 4.02 -5.29
CA GLY A 235 0.54 4.70 -4.16
C GLY A 235 -0.14 6.04 -3.86
N PHE A 236 -0.46 6.82 -4.88
CA PHE A 236 -1.20 8.08 -4.73
C PHE A 236 -2.65 7.86 -4.23
N MET A 237 -3.31 6.80 -4.71
CA MET A 237 -4.62 6.41 -4.18
C MET A 237 -4.54 6.02 -2.69
N ALA A 238 -3.48 5.34 -2.27
CA ALA A 238 -3.27 4.99 -0.87
C ALA A 238 -3.05 6.24 0.00
N ILE A 239 -2.26 7.23 -0.45
CA ILE A 239 -2.09 8.51 0.24
C ILE A 239 -3.44 9.23 0.35
N SER A 240 -4.20 9.29 -0.74
CA SER A 240 -5.55 9.88 -0.73
C SER A 240 -6.47 9.19 0.27
N ALA A 241 -6.41 7.85 0.38
CA ALA A 241 -7.17 7.10 1.37
C ALA A 241 -6.81 7.47 2.81
N VAL A 242 -5.55 7.79 3.10
CA VAL A 242 -5.11 8.26 4.42
C VAL A 242 -5.69 9.63 4.75
N ILE A 243 -5.71 10.55 3.78
CA ILE A 243 -6.29 11.89 3.94
C ILE A 243 -7.80 11.77 4.22
N PHE A 244 -8.53 10.96 3.44
CA PHE A 244 -9.96 10.67 3.67
C PHE A 244 -10.20 10.01 5.02
N GLY A 245 -9.33 9.09 5.40
CA GLY A 245 -9.33 8.39 6.67
C GLY A 245 -8.89 9.24 7.86
N LYS A 246 -8.65 10.56 7.66
CA LYS A 246 -8.22 11.52 8.72
C LYS A 246 -6.97 11.02 9.47
N PHE A 247 -6.04 10.42 8.73
CA PHE A 247 -4.79 9.87 9.28
C PHE A 247 -5.02 8.82 10.39
N THR A 248 -6.09 8.04 10.27
CA THR A 248 -6.40 6.94 11.20
C THR A 248 -6.46 5.60 10.47
N PRO A 249 -6.00 4.49 11.09
CA PRO A 249 -6.01 3.18 10.43
C PRO A 249 -7.41 2.72 10.02
N GLN A 250 -8.42 2.97 10.86
CA GLN A 250 -9.81 2.61 10.57
C GLN A 250 -10.38 3.45 9.41
N GLY A 251 -10.08 4.75 9.40
CA GLY A 251 -10.51 5.63 8.32
C GLY A 251 -9.84 5.27 7.00
N ALA A 252 -8.54 4.93 7.03
CA ALA A 252 -7.82 4.45 5.85
C ALA A 252 -8.42 3.14 5.32
N LEU A 253 -8.82 2.19 6.22
CA LEU A 253 -9.52 0.97 5.84
C LEU A 253 -10.81 1.29 5.06
N LEU A 254 -11.68 2.14 5.61
CA LEU A 254 -12.95 2.49 4.96
C LEU A 254 -12.73 3.16 3.61
N ALA A 255 -11.75 4.05 3.50
CA ALA A 255 -11.40 4.71 2.24
C ALA A 255 -10.84 3.71 1.20
N CYS A 256 -9.96 2.79 1.62
CA CYS A 256 -9.43 1.75 0.74
C CYS A 256 -10.52 0.77 0.29
N MET A 257 -11.49 0.43 1.15
CA MET A 257 -12.64 -0.38 0.76
C MET A 257 -13.53 0.34 -0.26
N LEU A 258 -13.72 1.66 -0.11
CA LEU A 258 -14.44 2.45 -1.11
C LEU A 258 -13.73 2.41 -2.47
N PHE A 259 -12.40 2.59 -2.52
CA PHE A 259 -11.63 2.49 -3.76
C PHE A 259 -11.63 1.07 -4.32
N GLY A 260 -11.56 0.06 -3.45
CA GLY A 260 -11.72 -1.34 -3.82
C GLY A 260 -13.08 -1.63 -4.46
N LEU A 261 -14.15 -1.05 -3.90
CA LEU A 261 -15.50 -1.14 -4.47
C LEU A 261 -15.56 -0.53 -5.87
N CYS A 262 -14.98 0.65 -6.07
CA CYS A 262 -14.89 1.28 -7.39
C CYS A 262 -14.14 0.39 -8.40
N SER A 263 -13.07 -0.26 -7.96
CA SER A 263 -12.34 -1.25 -8.77
C SER A 263 -13.18 -2.47 -9.09
N GLY A 264 -14.01 -2.93 -8.16
CA GLY A 264 -14.98 -3.99 -8.37
C GLY A 264 -16.04 -3.64 -9.42
N VAL A 265 -16.58 -2.42 -9.34
CA VAL A 265 -17.52 -1.90 -10.37
C VAL A 265 -16.84 -1.86 -11.74
N LYS A 266 -15.56 -1.47 -11.83
CA LYS A 266 -14.78 -1.52 -13.06
C LYS A 266 -14.73 -2.93 -13.65
N VAL A 267 -14.51 -3.96 -12.83
CA VAL A 267 -14.47 -5.37 -13.28
C VAL A 267 -15.82 -5.79 -13.84
N LEU A 268 -16.93 -5.53 -13.13
CA LEU A 268 -18.27 -5.87 -13.60
C LEU A 268 -18.68 -5.08 -14.85
N ALA A 269 -18.45 -3.77 -14.88
CA ALA A 269 -18.78 -2.94 -16.05
C ALA A 269 -17.93 -3.30 -17.26
N GLY A 270 -16.70 -3.77 -17.08
CA GLY A 270 -15.82 -4.23 -18.15
C GLY A 270 -16.31 -5.49 -18.87
N THR A 271 -17.23 -6.25 -18.26
CA THR A 271 -17.89 -7.38 -18.91
C THR A 271 -19.05 -6.96 -19.80
N SER A 272 -19.57 -5.75 -19.64
CA SER A 272 -20.62 -5.18 -20.47
C SER A 272 -20.01 -4.32 -21.59
N ASN A 273 -20.30 -4.65 -22.85
CA ASN A 273 -19.82 -3.89 -24.02
C ASN A 273 -20.49 -2.51 -24.20
N ILE A 274 -21.15 -1.98 -23.17
CA ILE A 274 -21.96 -0.76 -23.23
C ILE A 274 -21.10 0.50 -23.05
N ILE A 275 -20.03 0.42 -22.25
CA ILE A 275 -19.19 1.57 -21.88
C ILE A 275 -17.74 1.29 -22.29
N SER A 276 -17.04 2.29 -22.82
CA SER A 276 -15.63 2.10 -23.21
C SER A 276 -14.76 1.79 -21.99
N PRO A 277 -13.78 0.87 -22.09
CA PRO A 277 -12.89 0.49 -20.99
C PRO A 277 -12.14 1.67 -20.37
N ASN A 278 -11.85 2.70 -21.16
CA ASN A 278 -11.17 3.91 -20.71
C ASN A 278 -12.04 4.74 -19.74
N LEU A 279 -13.34 4.90 -20.06
CA LEU A 279 -14.27 5.59 -19.16
C LEU A 279 -14.49 4.84 -17.84
N ILE A 280 -14.60 3.52 -17.92
CA ILE A 280 -14.71 2.67 -16.72
C ILE A 280 -13.47 2.81 -15.83
N SER A 281 -12.28 2.94 -16.44
CA SER A 281 -11.02 3.13 -15.70
C SER A 281 -10.93 4.48 -14.97
N MET A 282 -11.73 5.47 -15.33
CA MET A 282 -11.81 6.78 -14.65
C MET A 282 -12.67 6.75 -13.37
N ILE A 283 -13.53 5.74 -13.19
CA ILE A 283 -14.47 5.65 -12.05
C ILE A 283 -13.77 5.85 -10.69
N PRO A 284 -12.68 5.16 -10.34
CA PRO A 284 -12.02 5.34 -9.04
C PRO A 284 -11.54 6.78 -8.82
N TYR A 285 -11.04 7.44 -9.86
CA TYR A 285 -10.53 8.81 -9.76
C TYR A 285 -11.67 9.83 -9.62
N ILE A 286 -12.77 9.65 -10.35
CA ILE A 286 -13.98 10.49 -10.24
C ILE A 286 -14.57 10.36 -8.83
N VAL A 287 -14.69 9.13 -8.31
CA VAL A 287 -15.17 8.88 -6.94
C VAL A 287 -14.23 9.51 -5.90
N THR A 288 -12.92 9.47 -6.14
CA THR A 288 -11.94 10.15 -5.29
C THR A 288 -12.19 11.66 -5.21
N ILE A 289 -12.40 12.32 -6.36
CA ILE A 289 -12.68 13.76 -6.41
C ILE A 289 -14.01 14.08 -5.72
N LEU A 290 -15.05 13.30 -5.99
CA LEU A 290 -16.36 13.47 -5.37
C LEU A 290 -16.29 13.26 -3.85
N ALA A 291 -15.57 12.23 -3.40
CA ALA A 291 -15.37 11.97 -1.98
C ALA A 291 -14.58 13.10 -1.30
N LEU A 292 -13.55 13.66 -1.97
CA LEU A 292 -12.84 14.86 -1.51
C LEU A 292 -13.79 16.05 -1.29
N VAL A 293 -14.64 16.33 -2.26
CA VAL A 293 -15.57 17.47 -2.21
C VAL A 293 -16.64 17.28 -1.14
N LEU A 294 -17.18 16.06 -1.01
CA LEU A 294 -18.35 15.81 -0.16
C LEU A 294 -18.00 15.43 1.29
N PHE A 295 -16.89 14.73 1.52
CA PHE A 295 -16.60 14.10 2.81
C PHE A 295 -15.36 14.64 3.52
N VAL A 296 -14.47 15.38 2.82
CA VAL A 296 -13.31 16.01 3.46
C VAL A 296 -13.76 17.28 4.21
N GLY A 297 -14.46 17.05 5.32
CA GLY A 297 -14.52 18.05 6.40
C GLY A 297 -13.11 18.20 6.99
N LYS A 298 -12.89 19.21 7.86
CA LYS A 298 -11.59 19.57 8.46
C LYS A 298 -10.78 18.35 8.91
N ALA A 299 -9.99 17.77 7.99
CA ALA A 299 -9.01 16.76 8.33
C ALA A 299 -7.90 17.44 9.13
N ARG A 300 -7.66 17.00 10.37
CA ARG A 300 -6.56 17.52 11.18
C ARG A 300 -5.27 16.83 10.74
N VAL A 301 -4.56 17.47 9.84
CA VAL A 301 -3.19 17.09 9.49
C VAL A 301 -2.30 17.32 10.71
N PRO A 302 -1.37 16.41 11.07
CA PRO A 302 -0.43 16.66 12.15
C PRO A 302 0.34 17.97 11.94
N ALA A 303 0.48 18.81 12.98
CA ALA A 303 0.96 20.20 12.85
C ALA A 303 2.41 20.30 12.31
N ALA A 304 3.24 19.30 12.55
CA ALA A 304 4.61 19.23 12.05
C ALA A 304 4.74 18.40 10.76
N ASN A 305 3.62 17.99 10.12
CA ASN A 305 3.67 17.21 8.88
C ASN A 305 4.29 18.02 7.74
N GLY A 306 5.23 17.42 7.02
CA GLY A 306 5.96 18.08 5.93
C GLY A 306 7.04 19.08 6.38
N LYS A 307 7.21 19.31 7.70
CA LYS A 307 8.19 20.28 8.21
C LYS A 307 9.47 19.57 8.68
N PRO A 308 10.66 20.05 8.26
CA PRO A 308 11.91 19.53 8.78
C PRO A 308 12.00 19.85 10.29
N TYR A 309 12.61 18.95 11.04
CA TYR A 309 12.88 19.14 12.45
C TYR A 309 14.36 19.46 12.66
N ILE A 310 14.64 20.65 13.13
CA ILE A 310 15.99 21.07 13.51
C ILE A 310 16.05 21.10 15.04
N LYS A 311 16.97 20.32 15.62
CA LYS A 311 17.17 20.30 17.06
C LYS A 311 17.67 21.66 17.54
N SER A 312 16.94 22.29 18.46
CA SER A 312 17.45 23.49 19.15
C SER A 312 18.69 23.11 19.97
N LYS A 313 19.75 23.89 19.82
CA LYS A 313 20.98 23.75 20.61
C LYS A 313 20.72 24.05 22.08
#